data_fcca9b3704657e4d6e00f236cf2c65be
#
_entry.id   fcca9b3704657e4d6e00f236cf2c65be
#
_cell.length_a   1.000
_cell.length_b   1.000
_cell.length_c   1.000
_cell.angle_alpha   90.00
_cell.angle_beta   90.00
_cell.angle_gamma   90.00
#
_symmetry.space_group_name_H-M   'P 1'
#
loop_
_entity.id
_entity.type
_entity.pdbx_description
1 polymer ?
#
loop_
_entity_poly.entity_id
_entity_poly.type
_entity_poly.pdbx_seq_one_letter_code
_entity_poly.pdbx_strand_id
1 'polypeptide(L)'
;ESVQGGEKWGRYSIIGLPCRMLLRVFGNEIRLEHDGELITRETVADPLEYIRTFRQRYEVPVIPGLPRFTGGLVGYFGYDTVRAIEPVLGPAHKPDEIGGPDILLMVSDEVVVFDNLAGKLYVVIHVDPAGENAYDKGVRRLDELVGKLHDSLPLPRSGVAPMALNEDDFVSGFTQEGFEEAVERSKEYIQAGDIMQVVLSQ
;
A
#
# COMPACT_ATOMS: atom_id res chain seq x y z
N GLU A 1 -11.55 2.23 1.65
CA GLU A 1 -12.86 2.86 1.90
C GLU A 1 -12.87 3.46 3.30
N SER A 2 -13.34 4.68 3.43
CA SER A 2 -13.50 5.33 4.74
C SER A 2 -14.99 5.40 5.08
N VAL A 3 -15.44 4.59 6.02
CA VAL A 3 -16.87 4.40 6.33
C VAL A 3 -17.35 5.23 7.51
N GLN A 4 -16.43 5.65 8.40
CA GLN A 4 -16.79 6.41 9.61
C GLN A 4 -16.00 7.72 9.67
N GLY A 5 -16.63 8.79 10.14
CA GLY A 5 -15.96 10.07 10.40
C GLY A 5 -16.59 11.29 9.74
N GLY A 6 -17.83 11.19 9.23
CA GLY A 6 -18.56 12.33 8.68
C GLY A 6 -17.93 12.94 7.43
N GLU A 7 -18.26 14.18 7.12
CA GLU A 7 -17.88 14.89 5.90
C GLU A 7 -16.37 15.01 5.64
N LYS A 8 -15.53 14.89 6.69
CA LYS A 8 -14.09 15.08 6.58
C LYS A 8 -13.31 13.78 6.35
N TRP A 9 -13.76 12.66 6.93
CA TRP A 9 -13.00 11.41 6.95
C TRP A 9 -13.59 10.30 6.09
N GLY A 10 -14.92 10.24 5.98
CA GLY A 10 -15.65 9.22 5.21
C GLY A 10 -16.12 9.67 3.83
N ARG A 11 -15.58 10.78 3.31
CA ARG A 11 -16.09 11.39 2.07
C ARG A 11 -15.78 10.59 0.83
N TYR A 12 -14.58 9.99 0.76
CA TYR A 12 -14.10 9.38 -0.48
C TYR A 12 -13.92 7.87 -0.33
N SER A 13 -14.38 7.14 -1.34
CA SER A 13 -14.02 5.74 -1.58
C SER A 13 -13.15 5.68 -2.83
N ILE A 14 -12.00 5.04 -2.73
CA ILE A 14 -11.00 5.02 -3.81
C ILE A 14 -10.80 3.59 -4.28
N ILE A 15 -10.86 3.37 -5.57
CA ILE A 15 -10.54 2.10 -6.22
C ILE A 15 -9.22 2.28 -6.95
N GLY A 16 -8.20 1.54 -6.51
CA GLY A 16 -6.94 1.42 -7.23
C GLY A 16 -7.13 0.48 -8.41
N LEU A 17 -6.62 0.88 -9.56
CA LEU A 17 -6.58 0.06 -10.75
C LEU A 17 -5.24 -0.68 -10.84
N PRO A 18 -5.12 -1.73 -11.66
CA PRO A 18 -3.86 -2.44 -11.84
C PRO A 18 -2.74 -1.46 -12.23
N CYS A 19 -1.69 -1.40 -11.44
CA CYS A 19 -0.52 -0.58 -11.70
C CYS A 19 0.45 -1.30 -12.63
N ARG A 20 1.14 -0.54 -13.47
CA ARG A 20 2.19 -1.04 -14.35
C ARG A 20 3.56 -1.03 -13.71
N MET A 21 3.79 -0.05 -12.83
CA MET A 21 5.10 0.17 -12.21
C MET A 21 5.06 -0.12 -10.71
N LEU A 22 5.98 -0.98 -10.28
CA LEU A 22 6.18 -1.38 -8.89
C LEU A 22 7.60 -1.04 -8.45
N LEU A 23 7.73 -0.44 -7.29
CA LEU A 23 8.99 -0.24 -6.60
C LEU A 23 9.01 -1.11 -5.35
N ARG A 24 10.00 -1.99 -5.25
CA ARG A 24 10.22 -2.86 -4.10
C ARG A 24 11.57 -2.56 -3.48
N VAL A 25 11.64 -2.61 -2.17
CA VAL A 25 12.88 -2.43 -1.40
C VAL A 25 13.08 -3.65 -0.52
N PHE A 26 14.29 -4.21 -0.56
CA PHE A 26 14.76 -5.28 0.29
C PHE A 26 16.06 -4.82 0.96
N GLY A 27 15.98 -4.37 2.21
CA GLY A 27 17.10 -3.67 2.85
C GLY A 27 17.51 -2.45 2.03
N ASN A 28 18.70 -2.48 1.46
CA ASN A 28 19.23 -1.41 0.61
C ASN A 28 19.09 -1.69 -0.90
N GLU A 29 18.52 -2.83 -1.29
CA GLU A 29 18.32 -3.19 -2.69
C GLU A 29 16.98 -2.63 -3.19
N ILE A 30 17.04 -1.83 -4.25
CA ILE A 30 15.88 -1.31 -4.96
C ILE A 30 15.62 -2.18 -6.19
N ARG A 31 14.37 -2.56 -6.38
CA ARG A 31 13.88 -3.20 -7.60
C ARG A 31 12.74 -2.38 -8.18
N LEU A 32 12.87 -2.00 -9.43
CA LEU A 32 11.83 -1.33 -10.19
C LEU A 32 11.35 -2.26 -11.29
N GLU A 33 10.06 -2.55 -11.30
CA GLU A 33 9.40 -3.43 -12.26
C GLU A 33 8.40 -2.62 -13.09
N HIS A 34 8.29 -2.93 -14.38
CA HIS A 34 7.30 -2.36 -15.28
C HIS A 34 6.63 -3.48 -16.07
N ASP A 35 5.30 -3.55 -16.02
CA ASP A 35 4.49 -4.63 -16.62
C ASP A 35 4.98 -6.05 -16.23
N GLY A 36 5.49 -6.19 -14.99
CA GLY A 36 6.02 -7.44 -14.45
C GLY A 36 7.46 -7.75 -14.82
N GLU A 37 8.11 -6.93 -15.62
CA GLU A 37 9.52 -7.07 -15.99
C GLU A 37 10.40 -6.19 -15.11
N LEU A 38 11.51 -6.75 -14.61
CA LEU A 38 12.50 -6.02 -13.81
C LEU A 38 13.31 -5.09 -14.73
N ILE A 39 13.14 -3.77 -14.55
CA ILE A 39 13.84 -2.75 -15.35
C ILE A 39 15.05 -2.15 -14.63
N THR A 40 15.05 -2.17 -13.30
CA THR A 40 16.18 -1.66 -12.49
C THR A 40 16.36 -2.54 -11.27
N ARG A 41 17.64 -2.87 -10.99
CA ARG A 41 18.07 -3.49 -9.74
C ARG A 41 19.38 -2.83 -9.31
N GLU A 42 19.32 -2.14 -8.18
CA GLU A 42 20.48 -1.40 -7.68
C GLU A 42 20.52 -1.40 -6.15
N THR A 43 21.71 -1.27 -5.58
CA THR A 43 21.89 -1.11 -4.13
C THR A 43 22.20 0.35 -3.85
N VAL A 44 21.46 0.94 -2.93
CA VAL A 44 21.58 2.35 -2.55
C VAL A 44 21.99 2.50 -1.09
N ALA A 45 22.54 3.64 -0.73
CA ALA A 45 22.90 3.93 0.65
C ALA A 45 21.67 4.23 1.52
N ASP A 46 20.67 4.90 0.94
CA ASP A 46 19.44 5.31 1.60
C ASP A 46 18.22 5.06 0.70
N PRO A 47 17.44 4.00 0.99
CA PRO A 47 16.24 3.67 0.24
C PRO A 47 15.15 4.75 0.32
N LEU A 48 15.02 5.46 1.46
CA LEU A 48 14.00 6.48 1.63
C LEU A 48 14.33 7.73 0.79
N GLU A 49 15.59 8.09 0.71
CA GLU A 49 16.07 9.14 -0.19
C GLU A 49 15.86 8.79 -1.67
N TYR A 50 16.09 7.51 -2.02
CA TYR A 50 15.78 7.03 -3.37
C TYR A 50 14.29 7.21 -3.70
N ILE A 51 13.41 6.80 -2.80
CA ILE A 51 11.95 6.94 -2.97
C ILE A 51 11.57 8.42 -3.09
N ARG A 52 12.16 9.29 -2.28
CA ARG A 52 11.93 10.74 -2.35
C ARG A 52 12.28 11.29 -3.72
N THR A 53 13.46 10.94 -4.23
CA THR A 53 13.95 11.35 -5.55
C THR A 53 13.10 10.75 -6.67
N PHE A 54 12.71 9.48 -6.53
CA PHE A 54 11.84 8.81 -7.48
C PHE A 54 10.49 9.53 -7.59
N ARG A 55 9.87 9.89 -6.46
CA ARG A 55 8.61 10.64 -6.44
C ARG A 55 8.72 12.00 -7.14
N GLN A 56 9.85 12.68 -7.04
CA GLN A 56 10.07 14.01 -7.64
C GLN A 56 10.06 13.98 -9.18
N ARG A 57 10.15 12.80 -9.79
CA ARG A 57 10.02 12.66 -11.27
C ARG A 57 8.61 12.89 -11.76
N TYR A 58 7.62 12.86 -10.85
CA TYR A 58 6.21 13.02 -11.18
C TYR A 58 5.73 14.39 -10.72
N GLU A 59 5.50 15.28 -11.68
CA GLU A 59 4.89 16.57 -11.43
C GLU A 59 3.45 16.55 -11.96
N VAL A 60 2.49 16.65 -11.04
CA VAL A 60 1.08 16.59 -11.37
C VAL A 60 0.42 17.92 -11.01
N PRO A 61 -0.32 18.57 -11.94
CA PRO A 61 -0.98 19.82 -11.66
C PRO A 61 -2.13 19.63 -10.66
N VAL A 62 -2.28 20.58 -9.75
CA VAL A 62 -3.44 20.63 -8.85
C VAL A 62 -4.61 21.26 -9.62
N ILE A 63 -5.65 20.46 -9.88
CA ILE A 63 -6.85 20.92 -10.60
C ILE A 63 -7.96 21.19 -9.58
N PRO A 64 -8.48 22.43 -9.49
CA PRO A 64 -9.57 22.75 -8.61
C PRO A 64 -10.81 21.90 -8.89
N GLY A 65 -11.46 21.39 -7.85
CA GLY A 65 -12.67 20.56 -7.97
C GLY A 65 -12.42 19.05 -8.08
N LEU A 66 -11.18 18.62 -8.30
CA LEU A 66 -10.83 17.20 -8.17
C LEU A 66 -10.64 16.78 -6.71
N PRO A 67 -10.79 15.49 -6.40
CA PRO A 67 -10.44 14.93 -5.10
C PRO A 67 -8.97 15.21 -4.76
N ARG A 68 -8.65 15.22 -3.45
CA ARG A 68 -7.26 15.44 -2.99
C ARG A 68 -6.28 14.37 -3.46
N PHE A 69 -6.75 13.15 -3.59
CA PHE A 69 -5.97 12.03 -4.11
C PHE A 69 -6.44 11.71 -5.53
N THR A 70 -5.57 11.92 -6.49
CA THR A 70 -5.80 11.65 -7.91
C THR A 70 -4.84 10.61 -8.48
N GLY A 71 -3.94 10.08 -7.66
CA GLY A 71 -2.88 9.14 -8.00
C GLY A 71 -1.62 9.41 -7.19
N GLY A 72 -0.59 8.63 -7.41
CA GLY A 72 0.69 8.74 -6.71
C GLY A 72 1.29 7.39 -6.33
N LEU A 73 2.13 7.37 -5.30
CA LEU A 73 2.70 6.14 -4.77
C LEU A 73 1.78 5.58 -3.68
N VAL A 74 1.33 4.36 -3.89
CA VAL A 74 0.43 3.64 -2.98
C VAL A 74 1.05 2.31 -2.60
N GLY A 75 1.07 1.98 -1.32
CA GLY A 75 1.65 0.73 -0.85
C GLY A 75 1.90 0.74 0.64
N TYR A 76 2.95 0.07 1.06
CA TYR A 76 3.32 0.00 2.47
C TYR A 76 4.81 0.25 2.70
N PHE A 77 5.09 0.76 3.88
CA PHE A 77 6.38 0.76 4.52
C PHE A 77 6.28 -0.24 5.68
N GLY A 78 7.01 -1.35 5.58
CA GLY A 78 7.02 -2.39 6.60
C GLY A 78 7.65 -1.89 7.91
N TYR A 79 7.44 -2.63 8.99
CA TYR A 79 7.92 -2.24 10.32
C TYR A 79 9.44 -2.01 10.35
N ASP A 80 10.20 -2.88 9.68
CA ASP A 80 11.66 -2.81 9.67
C ASP A 80 12.23 -1.62 8.86
N THR A 81 11.40 -0.87 8.13
CA THR A 81 11.79 0.40 7.51
C THR A 81 12.31 1.41 8.54
N VAL A 82 11.89 1.30 9.81
CA VAL A 82 12.40 2.12 10.91
C VAL A 82 13.92 2.05 11.06
N ARG A 83 14.55 0.95 10.65
CA ARG A 83 16.02 0.78 10.69
C ARG A 83 16.78 1.70 9.74
N ALA A 84 16.13 2.13 8.66
CA ALA A 84 16.69 3.16 7.78
C ALA A 84 16.64 4.56 8.41
N ILE A 85 15.76 4.77 9.42
CA ILE A 85 15.59 6.05 10.12
C ILE A 85 16.39 6.08 11.42
N GLU A 86 16.42 4.94 12.14
CA GLU A 86 17.03 4.81 13.47
C GLU A 86 18.21 3.83 13.45
N PRO A 87 19.43 4.28 13.12
CA PRO A 87 20.61 3.42 13.00
C PRO A 87 20.97 2.67 14.30
N VAL A 88 20.52 3.18 15.46
CA VAL A 88 20.74 2.53 16.77
C VAL A 88 20.12 1.13 16.84
N LEU A 89 19.09 0.85 16.04
CA LEU A 89 18.44 -0.46 16.00
C LEU A 89 19.31 -1.54 15.32
N GLY A 90 20.30 -1.11 14.53
CA GLY A 90 21.17 -2.04 13.81
C GLY A 90 20.41 -2.89 12.75
N PRO A 91 21.07 -3.92 12.20
CA PRO A 91 20.44 -4.84 11.25
C PRO A 91 19.39 -5.72 11.92
N ALA A 92 18.44 -6.25 11.13
CA ALA A 92 17.49 -7.22 11.63
C ALA A 92 18.20 -8.49 12.14
N HIS A 93 17.80 -8.98 13.30
CA HIS A 93 18.41 -10.15 13.93
C HIS A 93 17.57 -11.42 13.74
N LYS A 94 16.28 -11.27 13.38
CA LYS A 94 15.40 -12.40 13.15
C LYS A 94 15.39 -12.77 11.66
N PRO A 95 15.33 -14.07 11.31
CA PRO A 95 15.17 -14.48 9.94
C PRO A 95 13.82 -13.98 9.39
N ASP A 96 13.83 -13.54 8.15
CA ASP A 96 12.60 -13.21 7.42
C ASP A 96 12.04 -14.50 6.80
N GLU A 97 11.00 -15.04 7.42
CA GLU A 97 10.34 -16.27 6.96
C GLU A 97 9.35 -16.01 5.80
N ILE A 98 8.93 -14.76 5.62
CA ILE A 98 7.96 -14.36 4.59
C ILE A 98 8.65 -14.00 3.29
N GLY A 99 9.85 -13.38 3.37
CA GLY A 99 10.63 -12.96 2.23
C GLY A 99 9.99 -11.80 1.44
N GLY A 100 9.10 -11.05 2.08
CA GLY A 100 8.46 -9.89 1.47
C GLY A 100 9.38 -8.68 1.40
N PRO A 101 9.07 -7.68 0.53
CA PRO A 101 9.83 -6.44 0.52
C PRO A 101 9.56 -5.61 1.78
N ASP A 102 10.60 -4.92 2.28
CA ASP A 102 10.47 -3.96 3.38
C ASP A 102 9.58 -2.79 3.00
N ILE A 103 9.63 -2.38 1.72
CA ILE A 103 8.76 -1.35 1.16
C ILE A 103 8.26 -1.83 -0.20
N LEU A 104 6.96 -1.71 -0.41
CA LEU A 104 6.35 -1.93 -1.72
C LEU A 104 5.49 -0.73 -2.07
N LEU A 105 5.79 -0.10 -3.20
CA LEU A 105 5.05 1.04 -3.70
C LEU A 105 4.62 0.79 -5.15
N MET A 106 3.34 1.02 -5.39
CA MET A 106 2.72 1.00 -6.71
C MET A 106 2.64 2.43 -7.23
N VAL A 107 3.02 2.66 -8.47
CA VAL A 107 2.72 3.92 -9.15
C VAL A 107 1.27 3.84 -9.63
N SER A 108 0.39 4.55 -8.94
CA SER A 108 -1.03 4.60 -9.25
C SER A 108 -1.29 5.83 -10.12
N ASP A 109 -1.27 5.63 -11.42
CA ASP A 109 -1.53 6.64 -12.45
C ASP A 109 -2.97 6.63 -12.95
N GLU A 110 -3.74 5.61 -12.59
CA GLU A 110 -5.17 5.46 -12.85
C GLU A 110 -5.93 5.22 -11.55
N VAL A 111 -6.95 6.01 -11.25
CA VAL A 111 -7.80 5.83 -10.06
C VAL A 111 -9.26 6.13 -10.36
N VAL A 112 -10.14 5.45 -9.65
CA VAL A 112 -11.57 5.78 -9.60
C VAL A 112 -11.90 6.25 -8.19
N VAL A 113 -12.51 7.43 -8.08
CA VAL A 113 -12.83 8.04 -6.79
C VAL A 113 -14.31 8.33 -6.70
N PHE A 114 -14.97 7.77 -5.69
CA PHE A 114 -16.34 8.14 -5.32
C PHE A 114 -16.30 9.26 -4.29
N ASP A 115 -16.92 10.37 -4.60
CA ASP A 115 -17.22 11.43 -3.63
C ASP A 115 -18.62 11.17 -3.08
N ASN A 116 -18.66 10.50 -1.94
CA ASN A 116 -19.91 10.08 -1.30
C ASN A 116 -20.76 11.28 -0.85
N LEU A 117 -20.13 12.42 -0.54
CA LEU A 117 -20.83 13.64 -0.16
C LEU A 117 -21.49 14.34 -1.34
N ALA A 118 -20.75 14.43 -2.46
CA ALA A 118 -21.24 15.10 -3.66
C ALA A 118 -22.03 14.18 -4.60
N GLY A 119 -22.07 12.86 -4.32
CA GLY A 119 -22.68 11.86 -5.20
C GLY A 119 -22.04 11.81 -6.58
N LYS A 120 -20.73 11.99 -6.64
CA LYS A 120 -19.97 12.04 -7.91
C LYS A 120 -18.93 10.92 -7.98
N LEU A 121 -18.74 10.44 -9.19
CA LEU A 121 -17.64 9.53 -9.53
C LEU A 121 -16.63 10.28 -10.39
N TYR A 122 -15.36 10.15 -10.04
CA TYR A 122 -14.25 10.65 -10.81
C TYR A 122 -13.42 9.46 -11.33
N VAL A 123 -13.13 9.48 -12.62
CA VAL A 123 -12.12 8.59 -13.23
C VAL A 123 -10.95 9.48 -13.63
N VAL A 124 -9.80 9.23 -13.06
CA VAL A 124 -8.61 10.05 -13.27
C VAL A 124 -7.50 9.18 -13.86
N ILE A 125 -6.90 9.68 -14.94
CA ILE A 125 -5.76 9.05 -15.60
C ILE A 125 -4.68 10.11 -15.77
N HIS A 126 -3.48 9.78 -15.32
CA HIS A 126 -2.29 10.56 -15.58
C HIS A 126 -1.58 10.03 -16.83
N VAL A 127 -1.20 10.93 -17.71
CA VAL A 127 -0.43 10.60 -18.91
C VAL A 127 0.84 11.44 -18.96
N ASP A 128 1.92 10.85 -19.45
CA ASP A 128 3.16 11.60 -19.71
C ASP A 128 2.95 12.46 -20.96
N PRO A 129 2.96 13.80 -20.85
CA PRO A 129 2.74 14.67 -21.98
C PRO A 129 3.82 14.60 -23.05
N ALA A 130 5.01 14.07 -22.71
CA ALA A 130 6.09 13.83 -23.67
C ALA A 130 5.86 12.58 -24.54
N GLY A 131 4.90 11.73 -24.16
CA GLY A 131 4.57 10.52 -24.90
C GLY A 131 3.87 10.82 -26.22
N GLU A 132 4.15 10.01 -27.23
CA GLU A 132 3.47 10.14 -28.55
C GLU A 132 1.98 9.91 -28.41
N ASN A 133 1.17 10.87 -28.89
CA ASN A 133 -0.31 10.85 -28.82
C ASN A 133 -0.85 10.63 -27.40
N ALA A 134 -0.14 11.17 -26.38
CA ALA A 134 -0.45 10.93 -24.96
C ALA A 134 -1.90 11.32 -24.61
N TYR A 135 -2.36 12.46 -25.08
CA TYR A 135 -3.74 12.91 -24.86
C TYR A 135 -4.79 11.95 -25.42
N ASP A 136 -4.65 11.55 -26.69
CA ASP A 136 -5.61 10.66 -27.35
C ASP A 136 -5.59 9.24 -26.72
N LYS A 137 -4.41 8.79 -26.29
CA LYS A 137 -4.28 7.52 -25.53
C LYS A 137 -5.00 7.62 -24.18
N GLY A 138 -4.83 8.74 -23.48
CA GLY A 138 -5.50 9.00 -22.22
C GLY A 138 -7.03 9.04 -22.36
N VAL A 139 -7.54 9.75 -23.38
CA VAL A 139 -8.98 9.82 -23.65
C VAL A 139 -9.55 8.45 -23.97
N ARG A 140 -8.92 7.67 -24.86
CA ARG A 140 -9.38 6.29 -25.14
C ARG A 140 -9.39 5.43 -23.88
N ARG A 141 -8.37 5.53 -23.04
CA ARG A 141 -8.31 4.77 -21.79
C ARG A 141 -9.42 5.20 -20.82
N LEU A 142 -9.73 6.48 -20.76
CA LEU A 142 -10.84 7.01 -19.98
C LEU A 142 -12.19 6.40 -20.45
N ASP A 143 -12.42 6.40 -21.77
CA ASP A 143 -13.65 5.83 -22.36
C ASP A 143 -13.77 4.33 -22.08
N GLU A 144 -12.66 3.57 -22.13
CA GLU A 144 -12.62 2.15 -21.76
C GLU A 144 -13.03 1.92 -20.30
N LEU A 145 -12.49 2.73 -19.38
CA LEU A 145 -12.79 2.60 -17.95
C LEU A 145 -14.23 2.98 -17.65
N VAL A 146 -14.73 4.06 -18.26
CA VAL A 146 -16.13 4.48 -18.14
C VAL A 146 -17.05 3.40 -18.71
N GLY A 147 -16.71 2.80 -19.85
CA GLY A 147 -17.43 1.66 -20.40
C GLY A 147 -17.54 0.50 -19.42
N LYS A 148 -16.42 0.09 -18.82
CA LYS A 148 -16.38 -0.98 -17.79
C LYS A 148 -17.24 -0.68 -16.55
N LEU A 149 -17.37 0.58 -16.17
CA LEU A 149 -18.23 0.97 -15.05
C LEU A 149 -19.73 0.86 -15.37
N HIS A 150 -20.09 0.87 -16.65
CA HIS A 150 -21.47 0.67 -17.12
C HIS A 150 -21.80 -0.82 -17.36
N ASP A 151 -20.77 -1.66 -17.51
CA ASP A 151 -20.98 -3.07 -17.75
C ASP A 151 -21.54 -3.76 -16.50
N SER A 152 -22.47 -4.69 -16.72
CA SER A 152 -22.97 -5.55 -15.65
C SER A 152 -21.85 -6.47 -15.18
N LEU A 153 -21.51 -6.42 -13.89
CA LEU A 153 -20.61 -7.38 -13.30
C LEU A 153 -21.23 -8.79 -13.40
N PRO A 154 -20.49 -9.79 -13.90
CA PRO A 154 -20.93 -11.16 -13.77
C PRO A 154 -21.07 -11.47 -12.27
N LEU A 155 -22.23 -11.97 -11.86
CA LEU A 155 -22.42 -12.41 -10.47
C LEU A 155 -21.25 -13.32 -10.08
N PRO A 156 -20.63 -13.09 -8.92
CA PRO A 156 -19.59 -14.00 -8.46
C PRO A 156 -20.18 -15.41 -8.45
N ARG A 157 -19.51 -16.35 -9.11
CA ARG A 157 -19.88 -17.75 -9.03
C ARG A 157 -19.67 -18.16 -7.57
N SER A 158 -20.75 -18.18 -6.82
CA SER A 158 -20.78 -18.78 -5.48
C SER A 158 -20.59 -20.28 -5.60
N GLY A 159 -19.35 -20.71 -5.67
CA GLY A 159 -18.98 -22.10 -5.90
C GLY A 159 -17.90 -22.64 -4.98
N VAL A 160 -17.40 -21.80 -4.08
CA VAL A 160 -16.54 -22.29 -3.00
C VAL A 160 -17.43 -22.41 -1.77
N ALA A 161 -17.80 -23.65 -1.41
CA ALA A 161 -18.41 -23.90 -0.11
C ALA A 161 -17.48 -23.32 0.95
N PRO A 162 -17.98 -22.56 1.93
CA PRO A 162 -17.15 -22.05 3.02
C PRO A 162 -16.49 -23.27 3.69
N MET A 163 -15.16 -23.31 3.64
CA MET A 163 -14.40 -24.31 4.39
C MET A 163 -14.56 -23.94 5.86
N ALA A 164 -15.10 -24.86 6.65
CA ALA A 164 -15.16 -24.67 8.09
C ALA A 164 -13.72 -24.70 8.61
N LEU A 165 -13.26 -23.58 9.14
CA LEU A 165 -11.97 -23.48 9.82
C LEU A 165 -12.15 -23.91 11.28
N ASN A 166 -11.25 -24.74 11.76
CA ASN A 166 -11.17 -25.19 13.15
C ASN A 166 -9.90 -24.63 13.79
N GLU A 167 -9.82 -24.64 15.10
CA GLU A 167 -8.62 -24.19 15.84
C GLU A 167 -7.38 -24.99 15.47
N ASP A 168 -7.52 -26.26 15.13
CA ASP A 168 -6.42 -27.15 14.71
C ASP A 168 -5.81 -26.77 13.34
N ASP A 169 -6.47 -25.92 12.56
CA ASP A 169 -5.95 -25.42 11.27
C ASP A 169 -4.91 -24.31 11.45
N PHE A 170 -4.69 -23.82 12.69
CA PHE A 170 -3.77 -22.76 13.01
C PHE A 170 -2.65 -23.26 13.93
N VAL A 171 -1.43 -22.79 13.66
CA VAL A 171 -0.28 -23.02 14.54
C VAL A 171 0.06 -21.69 15.21
N SER A 172 -0.15 -21.63 16.54
CA SER A 172 0.23 -20.45 17.31
C SER A 172 1.75 -20.39 17.50
N GLY A 173 2.34 -19.21 17.34
CA GLY A 173 3.74 -18.95 17.64
C GLY A 173 4.04 -18.83 19.15
N PHE A 174 2.99 -18.73 19.97
CA PHE A 174 3.06 -18.72 21.45
C PHE A 174 2.24 -19.88 22.03
N THR A 175 2.73 -20.43 23.15
CA THR A 175 1.83 -21.13 24.08
C THR A 175 1.06 -20.11 24.90
N GLN A 176 -0.03 -20.53 25.53
CA GLN A 176 -0.81 -19.65 26.41
C GLN A 176 0.09 -19.10 27.54
N GLU A 177 0.84 -19.97 28.21
CA GLU A 177 1.73 -19.57 29.30
C GLU A 177 2.80 -18.58 28.83
N GLY A 178 3.42 -18.85 27.65
CA GLY A 178 4.43 -17.97 27.09
C GLY A 178 3.88 -16.58 26.73
N PHE A 179 2.63 -16.51 26.28
CA PHE A 179 1.97 -15.23 26.04
C PHE A 179 1.69 -14.47 27.34
N GLU A 180 1.18 -15.16 28.37
CA GLU A 180 0.93 -14.57 29.69
C GLU A 180 2.23 -14.05 30.33
N GLU A 181 3.34 -14.80 30.26
CA GLU A 181 4.67 -14.34 30.71
C GLU A 181 5.12 -13.08 29.95
N ALA A 182 4.93 -13.03 28.64
CA ALA A 182 5.26 -11.86 27.85
C ALA A 182 4.43 -10.62 28.24
N VAL A 183 3.16 -10.81 28.62
CA VAL A 183 2.30 -9.74 29.16
C VAL A 183 2.84 -9.21 30.48
N GLU A 184 3.20 -10.10 31.42
CA GLU A 184 3.75 -9.67 32.73
C GLU A 184 5.07 -8.93 32.54
N ARG A 185 5.96 -9.41 31.69
CA ARG A 185 7.22 -8.72 31.36
C ARG A 185 6.99 -7.35 30.72
N SER A 186 5.95 -7.23 29.90
CA SER A 186 5.56 -5.94 29.31
C SER A 186 5.10 -4.94 30.36
N LYS A 187 4.38 -5.39 31.37
CA LYS A 187 3.99 -4.55 32.52
C LYS A 187 5.21 -4.05 33.30
N GLU A 188 6.22 -4.89 33.48
CA GLU A 188 7.49 -4.49 34.12
C GLU A 188 8.17 -3.37 33.35
N TYR A 189 8.27 -3.46 32.01
CA TYR A 189 8.84 -2.39 31.19
C TYR A 189 8.04 -1.08 31.26
N ILE A 190 6.70 -1.16 31.36
CA ILE A 190 5.85 0.03 31.54
C ILE A 190 6.13 0.66 32.91
N GLN A 191 6.24 -0.15 33.99
CA GLN A 191 6.53 0.35 35.33
C GLN A 191 7.94 0.95 35.44
N ALA A 192 8.90 0.39 34.73
CA ALA A 192 10.27 0.91 34.67
C ALA A 192 10.37 2.22 33.86
N GLY A 193 9.34 2.56 33.08
CA GLY A 193 9.34 3.74 32.23
C GLY A 193 10.05 3.54 30.88
N ASP A 194 10.37 2.29 30.53
CA ASP A 194 11.01 1.97 29.25
C ASP A 194 10.07 2.10 28.07
N ILE A 195 8.78 1.81 28.28
CA ILE A 195 7.72 1.93 27.27
C ILE A 195 6.43 2.46 27.91
N MET A 196 5.60 3.08 27.12
CA MET A 196 4.27 3.54 27.54
C MET A 196 3.16 2.54 27.20
N GLN A 197 3.32 1.84 26.09
CA GLN A 197 2.33 0.88 25.57
C GLN A 197 3.04 -0.16 24.73
N VAL A 198 2.57 -1.38 24.76
CA VAL A 198 2.95 -2.45 23.83
C VAL A 198 1.73 -3.28 23.46
N VAL A 199 1.70 -3.72 22.21
CA VAL A 199 0.70 -4.67 21.72
C VAL A 199 1.43 -5.94 21.34
N LEU A 200 1.09 -7.02 22.03
CA LEU A 200 1.60 -8.35 21.72
C LEU A 200 0.68 -9.00 20.70
N SER A 201 1.26 -9.76 19.79
CA SER A 201 0.55 -10.47 18.74
C SER A 201 1.10 -11.89 18.59
N GLN A 202 0.25 -12.79 18.14
CA GLN A 202 0.60 -14.15 17.77
C GLN A 202 0.00 -14.54 16.43
#